data_909178df370e009050e46dc22ae24c9f
#
_entry.id   909178df370e009050e46dc22ae24c9f
#
_cell.length_a   1.000
_cell.length_b   1.000
_cell.length_c   1.000
_cell.angle_alpha   90.00
_cell.angle_beta   90.00
_cell.angle_gamma   90.00
#
_symmetry.space_group_name_H-M   'P 1'
#
loop_
_entity.id
_entity.type
_entity.pdbx_description
1 polymer ?
#
loop_
_entity_poly.entity_id
_entity_poly.type
_entity_poly.pdbx_seq_one_letter_code
_entity_poly.pdbx_strand_id
1 'polypeptide(L)'
;MVICLKQTQRKKVSDYELVSFIGMQDVSEDAQLKNNTQLPFKEVKSGFTYFEKGDVLLAKITPCFENGKGCHTADLPTNVGFGSTEFHVLRENEDSDSRFIYFWTTDKKFRASLESEMVGSAGHRRVPLVAIEKYLIPCPPNLQEQSAIADSLSDINNFILALEKLIVKKQAIKTATMQRLLTGKTRLPQFALRKDGSAKGYKKSELGEIPEDWNCINLGELGNCIIGLTYKPEDTSDYGTLVLRSSNIQNNHLAYDDNVFVSIEPPERTIVKEGDILVCVRNGSRQLIGKCALIDKHAQGSAFGAFMSVFRTDIYGFTFHQFQSDIIQKQIAEVMGATINQITNKDMLGFKIPLTENTEEQAAIAAILSDMDKEIQILQQRLDKTRQLKQGMMQELLTGKIRLI
;
A
#
# COMPACT_ATOMS: atom_id res chain seq x y z
N MET A 1 -30.51 -20.97 0.70
CA MET A 1 -29.89 -21.65 -0.47
C MET A 1 -28.70 -22.42 0.06
N VAL A 2 -28.64 -23.73 -0.19
CA VAL A 2 -27.42 -24.51 0.08
C VAL A 2 -26.49 -24.23 -1.10
N ILE A 3 -25.25 -23.79 -0.83
CA ILE A 3 -24.24 -23.65 -1.88
C ILE A 3 -23.97 -25.05 -2.41
N CYS A 4 -24.54 -25.42 -3.55
CA CYS A 4 -24.52 -26.80 -4.04
C CYS A 4 -23.20 -27.05 -4.77
N LEU A 5 -22.40 -27.94 -4.20
CA LEU A 5 -21.21 -28.49 -4.84
C LEU A 5 -21.62 -29.62 -5.74
N LYS A 6 -22.06 -29.34 -6.98
CA LYS A 6 -22.22 -30.39 -7.97
C LYS A 6 -20.83 -30.93 -8.34
N GLN A 7 -20.58 -32.21 -8.01
CA GLN A 7 -19.54 -33.00 -8.70
C GLN A 7 -20.00 -33.18 -10.16
N THR A 8 -19.64 -32.25 -11.02
CA THR A 8 -19.84 -32.37 -12.45
C THR A 8 -18.83 -33.36 -13.03
N GLN A 9 -19.25 -34.14 -14.03
CA GLN A 9 -18.29 -34.93 -14.79
C GLN A 9 -17.22 -34.04 -15.38
N ARG A 10 -15.96 -34.40 -15.14
CA ARG A 10 -14.82 -33.65 -15.69
C ARG A 10 -14.93 -33.58 -17.22
N LYS A 11 -14.77 -32.42 -17.80
CA LYS A 11 -14.66 -32.26 -19.25
C LYS A 11 -13.49 -33.09 -19.78
N LYS A 12 -13.66 -33.72 -20.93
CA LYS A 12 -12.56 -34.44 -21.60
C LYS A 12 -11.56 -33.38 -22.13
N VAL A 13 -10.30 -33.52 -21.76
CA VAL A 13 -9.20 -32.66 -22.14
C VAL A 13 -8.10 -33.54 -22.74
N SER A 14 -7.48 -33.09 -23.84
CA SER A 14 -6.35 -33.79 -24.46
C SER A 14 -5.08 -33.58 -23.64
N ASP A 15 -4.17 -34.55 -23.57
CA ASP A 15 -2.93 -34.49 -22.79
C ASP A 15 -2.06 -33.26 -23.12
N TYR A 16 -2.12 -32.73 -24.33
CA TYR A 16 -1.34 -31.58 -24.79
C TYR A 16 -2.13 -30.27 -24.79
N GLU A 17 -3.42 -30.30 -24.46
CA GLU A 17 -4.24 -29.11 -24.36
C GLU A 17 -3.79 -28.26 -23.15
N LEU A 18 -3.71 -26.95 -23.37
CA LEU A 18 -3.37 -26.04 -22.30
C LEU A 18 -4.57 -25.81 -21.38
N VAL A 19 -4.34 -25.96 -20.09
CA VAL A 19 -5.29 -25.69 -19.01
C VAL A 19 -4.72 -24.67 -18.05
N SER A 20 -5.58 -23.91 -17.40
CA SER A 20 -5.13 -22.95 -16.36
C SER A 20 -4.69 -23.69 -15.11
N PHE A 21 -3.61 -23.22 -14.49
CA PHE A 21 -3.15 -23.72 -13.20
C PHE A 21 -3.12 -22.60 -12.17
N ILE A 22 -3.75 -22.83 -11.00
CA ILE A 22 -3.84 -21.89 -9.90
C ILE A 22 -3.33 -22.54 -8.62
N GLY A 23 -2.15 -22.10 -8.16
CA GLY A 23 -1.63 -22.44 -6.84
C GLY A 23 -2.15 -21.53 -5.75
N MET A 24 -1.89 -21.85 -4.48
CA MET A 24 -2.29 -21.02 -3.35
C MET A 24 -1.58 -19.64 -3.32
N GLN A 25 -0.41 -19.53 -3.93
CA GLN A 25 0.34 -18.30 -4.11
C GLN A 25 -0.26 -17.36 -5.17
N ASP A 26 -1.07 -17.90 -6.08
CA ASP A 26 -1.64 -17.16 -7.20
C ASP A 26 -2.95 -16.43 -6.83
N VAL A 27 -3.43 -16.63 -5.60
CA VAL A 27 -4.61 -15.95 -5.06
C VAL A 27 -4.24 -15.05 -3.89
N SER A 28 -4.89 -13.87 -3.81
CA SER A 28 -4.66 -12.90 -2.74
C SER A 28 -5.56 -13.13 -1.54
N GLU A 29 -5.26 -12.43 -0.45
CA GLU A 29 -6.08 -12.37 0.75
C GLU A 29 -7.38 -11.56 0.55
N ASP A 30 -7.43 -10.74 -0.51
CA ASP A 30 -8.62 -10.04 -0.97
C ASP A 30 -9.45 -10.86 -1.97
N ALA A 31 -9.21 -12.18 -2.02
CA ALA A 31 -9.87 -13.14 -2.90
C ALA A 31 -9.74 -12.83 -4.40
N GLN A 32 -8.63 -12.23 -4.84
CA GLN A 32 -8.36 -11.93 -6.25
C GLN A 32 -7.39 -12.93 -6.86
N LEU A 33 -7.60 -13.27 -8.12
CA LEU A 33 -6.63 -14.00 -8.92
C LEU A 33 -5.47 -13.06 -9.32
N LYS A 34 -4.27 -13.34 -8.83
CA LYS A 34 -3.05 -12.55 -9.14
C LYS A 34 -2.35 -13.03 -10.38
N ASN A 35 -2.20 -14.34 -10.49
CA ASN A 35 -1.53 -15.00 -11.61
C ASN A 35 -2.29 -16.25 -12.00
N ASN A 36 -2.23 -16.61 -13.27
CA ASN A 36 -2.59 -17.92 -13.76
C ASN A 36 -1.51 -18.39 -14.73
N THR A 37 -1.05 -19.61 -14.57
CA THR A 37 -0.11 -20.25 -15.48
C THR A 37 -0.90 -21.20 -16.37
N GLN A 38 -0.53 -21.31 -17.64
CA GLN A 38 -1.09 -22.34 -18.51
C GLN A 38 -0.10 -23.49 -18.63
N LEU A 39 -0.56 -24.70 -18.38
CA LEU A 39 0.23 -25.93 -18.43
C LEU A 39 -0.46 -26.97 -19.34
N PRO A 40 0.30 -27.85 -20.00
CA PRO A 40 -0.27 -29.01 -20.67
C PRO A 40 -1.03 -29.89 -19.67
N PHE A 41 -2.23 -30.33 -20.04
CA PHE A 41 -3.07 -31.16 -19.15
C PHE A 41 -2.35 -32.38 -18.55
N LYS A 42 -1.48 -33.02 -19.33
CA LYS A 42 -0.68 -34.17 -18.86
C LYS A 42 0.11 -33.90 -17.58
N GLU A 43 0.48 -32.65 -17.32
CA GLU A 43 1.28 -32.27 -16.14
C GLU A 43 0.43 -32.09 -14.88
N VAL A 44 -0.87 -31.87 -15.04
CA VAL A 44 -1.79 -31.54 -13.94
C VAL A 44 -3.00 -32.45 -13.83
N LYS A 45 -3.07 -33.50 -14.64
CA LYS A 45 -4.22 -34.44 -14.69
C LYS A 45 -4.47 -35.24 -13.41
N SER A 46 -3.46 -35.31 -12.52
CA SER A 46 -3.56 -36.00 -11.23
C SER A 46 -2.91 -35.19 -10.12
N GLY A 47 -3.39 -35.35 -8.89
CA GLY A 47 -2.82 -34.68 -7.70
C GLY A 47 -3.27 -33.22 -7.52
N PHE A 48 -4.19 -32.73 -8.33
CA PHE A 48 -4.71 -31.37 -8.28
C PHE A 48 -6.23 -31.30 -8.27
N THR A 49 -6.76 -30.21 -7.75
CA THR A 49 -8.20 -29.93 -7.74
C THR A 49 -8.63 -29.42 -9.12
N TYR A 50 -9.60 -30.08 -9.72
CA TYR A 50 -10.25 -29.70 -10.98
C TYR A 50 -11.26 -28.57 -10.74
N PHE A 51 -11.30 -27.59 -11.63
CA PHE A 51 -12.34 -26.56 -11.69
C PHE A 51 -12.59 -26.12 -13.13
N GLU A 52 -13.65 -25.40 -13.35
CA GLU A 52 -14.01 -24.82 -14.64
C GLU A 52 -14.03 -23.29 -14.56
N LYS A 53 -14.02 -22.66 -15.73
CA LYS A 53 -14.21 -21.22 -15.84
C LYS A 53 -15.58 -20.82 -15.29
N GLY A 54 -15.61 -19.83 -14.39
CA GLY A 54 -16.82 -19.41 -13.67
C GLY A 54 -16.96 -20.00 -12.26
N ASP A 55 -16.14 -20.99 -11.88
CA ASP A 55 -16.15 -21.51 -10.52
C ASP A 55 -15.55 -20.51 -9.52
N VAL A 56 -15.90 -20.66 -8.24
CA VAL A 56 -15.28 -19.94 -7.13
C VAL A 56 -14.32 -20.88 -6.40
N LEU A 57 -13.07 -20.48 -6.29
CA LEU A 57 -12.06 -21.17 -5.51
C LEU A 57 -11.97 -20.55 -4.12
N LEU A 58 -12.19 -21.36 -3.09
CA LEU A 58 -12.12 -20.97 -1.69
C LEU A 58 -11.00 -21.76 -1.01
N ALA A 59 -9.97 -21.11 -0.48
CA ALA A 59 -8.98 -21.81 0.32
C ALA A 59 -9.64 -22.49 1.52
N LYS A 60 -9.19 -23.69 1.89
CA LYS A 60 -9.75 -24.45 3.01
C LYS A 60 -8.81 -24.57 4.20
N ILE A 61 -7.50 -24.37 4.01
CA ILE A 61 -6.45 -24.62 5.00
C ILE A 61 -6.01 -23.35 5.72
N THR A 62 -5.67 -23.48 7.01
CA THR A 62 -4.96 -22.45 7.82
C THR A 62 -3.57 -22.15 7.23
N PRO A 63 -3.12 -20.85 7.20
CA PRO A 63 -3.87 -19.64 7.52
C PRO A 63 -4.61 -19.04 6.30
N CYS A 64 -4.59 -19.73 5.18
CA CYS A 64 -5.07 -19.21 3.90
C CYS A 64 -6.59 -18.93 3.90
N PHE A 65 -7.38 -19.76 4.58
CA PHE A 65 -8.82 -19.53 4.70
C PHE A 65 -9.11 -18.29 5.55
N GLU A 66 -8.51 -18.22 6.74
CA GLU A 66 -8.70 -17.11 7.69
C GLU A 66 -8.27 -15.78 7.07
N ASN A 67 -7.17 -15.79 6.31
CA ASN A 67 -6.65 -14.62 5.60
C ASN A 67 -7.45 -14.22 4.35
N GLY A 68 -8.51 -14.94 3.99
CA GLY A 68 -9.37 -14.52 2.90
C GLY A 68 -9.01 -15.06 1.51
N LYS A 69 -8.02 -15.94 1.38
CA LYS A 69 -7.56 -16.44 0.08
C LYS A 69 -8.65 -17.19 -0.69
N GLY A 70 -8.74 -16.88 -1.98
CA GLY A 70 -9.70 -17.45 -2.94
C GLY A 70 -9.72 -16.64 -4.22
N CYS A 71 -10.60 -17.00 -5.16
CA CYS A 71 -10.88 -16.19 -6.35
C CYS A 71 -12.11 -16.66 -7.09
N HIS A 72 -12.66 -15.79 -7.96
CA HIS A 72 -13.58 -16.19 -9.02
C HIS A 72 -12.78 -16.47 -10.30
N THR A 73 -13.17 -17.50 -11.06
CA THR A 73 -12.39 -17.97 -12.21
C THR A 73 -12.93 -17.52 -13.58
N ALA A 74 -13.81 -16.51 -13.63
CA ALA A 74 -14.42 -16.02 -14.88
C ALA A 74 -13.41 -15.51 -15.92
N ASP A 75 -12.28 -14.92 -15.47
CA ASP A 75 -11.29 -14.31 -16.36
C ASP A 75 -10.19 -15.29 -16.82
N LEU A 76 -10.38 -16.58 -16.60
CA LEU A 76 -9.41 -17.57 -17.06
C LEU A 76 -9.35 -17.65 -18.59
N PRO A 77 -8.15 -17.81 -19.17
CA PRO A 77 -7.98 -17.96 -20.61
C PRO A 77 -8.47 -19.31 -21.13
N THR A 78 -8.61 -20.30 -20.26
CA THR A 78 -9.04 -21.67 -20.61
C THR A 78 -10.37 -22.02 -19.93
N ASN A 79 -11.14 -22.93 -20.53
CA ASN A 79 -12.42 -23.36 -19.98
C ASN A 79 -12.28 -24.30 -18.78
N VAL A 80 -11.11 -24.90 -18.62
CA VAL A 80 -10.80 -25.88 -17.58
C VAL A 80 -9.52 -25.48 -16.88
N GLY A 81 -9.47 -25.67 -15.57
CA GLY A 81 -8.30 -25.43 -14.77
C GLY A 81 -8.06 -26.50 -13.71
N PHE A 82 -6.85 -26.49 -13.20
CA PHE A 82 -6.39 -27.33 -12.09
C PHE A 82 -5.67 -26.46 -11.07
N GLY A 83 -5.67 -26.86 -9.81
CA GLY A 83 -5.03 -26.05 -8.78
C GLY A 83 -4.73 -26.81 -7.50
N SER A 84 -4.32 -26.08 -6.48
CA SER A 84 -4.01 -26.64 -5.18
C SER A 84 -5.14 -27.52 -4.66
N THR A 85 -4.78 -28.67 -4.10
CA THR A 85 -5.73 -29.55 -3.40
C THR A 85 -6.34 -28.90 -2.17
N GLU A 86 -5.79 -27.76 -1.73
CA GLU A 86 -6.28 -26.98 -0.59
C GLU A 86 -7.33 -25.94 -0.99
N PHE A 87 -7.93 -26.05 -2.17
CA PHE A 87 -9.15 -25.33 -2.54
C PHE A 87 -10.41 -26.18 -2.40
N HIS A 88 -11.48 -25.57 -1.90
CA HIS A 88 -12.84 -25.94 -2.23
C HIS A 88 -13.23 -25.25 -3.54
N VAL A 89 -13.98 -25.98 -4.39
CA VAL A 89 -14.54 -25.43 -5.62
C VAL A 89 -16.04 -25.30 -5.45
N LEU A 90 -16.54 -24.05 -5.54
CA LEU A 90 -17.96 -23.76 -5.46
C LEU A 90 -18.45 -23.43 -6.86
N ARG A 91 -19.44 -24.16 -7.32
CA ARG A 91 -20.03 -23.99 -8.65
C ARG A 91 -21.48 -23.57 -8.53
N GLU A 92 -21.89 -22.65 -9.37
CA GLU A 92 -23.29 -22.26 -9.49
C GLU A 92 -24.16 -23.41 -9.99
N ASN A 93 -25.43 -23.42 -9.61
CA ASN A 93 -26.47 -24.21 -10.21
C ASN A 93 -27.34 -23.29 -11.11
N GLU A 94 -28.37 -23.85 -11.73
CA GLU A 94 -29.23 -23.13 -12.69
C GLU A 94 -29.94 -21.94 -12.10
N ASP A 95 -30.10 -21.89 -10.76
CA ASP A 95 -30.81 -20.82 -10.02
C ASP A 95 -29.87 -19.87 -9.29
N SER A 96 -28.56 -19.89 -9.57
CA SER A 96 -27.58 -19.09 -8.86
C SER A 96 -26.54 -18.43 -9.76
N ASP A 97 -26.06 -17.26 -9.37
CA ASP A 97 -24.96 -16.54 -10.01
C ASP A 97 -23.66 -16.80 -9.23
N SER A 98 -22.64 -17.35 -9.88
CA SER A 98 -21.35 -17.68 -9.26
C SER A 98 -20.66 -16.45 -8.66
N ARG A 99 -20.86 -15.27 -9.22
CA ARG A 99 -20.30 -14.01 -8.68
C ARG A 99 -21.00 -13.62 -7.37
N PHE A 100 -22.32 -13.88 -7.24
CA PHE A 100 -23.02 -13.70 -5.97
C PHE A 100 -22.47 -14.64 -4.89
N ILE A 101 -22.22 -15.92 -5.24
CA ILE A 101 -21.55 -16.88 -4.36
C ILE A 101 -20.14 -16.38 -3.98
N TYR A 102 -19.37 -15.89 -4.96
CA TYR A 102 -18.03 -15.34 -4.73
C TYR A 102 -18.05 -14.21 -3.70
N PHE A 103 -18.96 -13.23 -3.80
CA PHE A 103 -19.03 -12.16 -2.82
C PHE A 103 -19.37 -12.66 -1.42
N TRP A 104 -20.21 -13.68 -1.29
CA TRP A 104 -20.44 -14.35 0.01
C TRP A 104 -19.15 -14.96 0.56
N THR A 105 -18.32 -15.57 -0.25
CA THR A 105 -17.04 -16.14 0.22
C THR A 105 -16.05 -15.08 0.72
N THR A 106 -16.24 -13.81 0.36
CA THR A 106 -15.43 -12.68 0.84
C THR A 106 -16.02 -11.99 2.07
N ASP A 107 -17.22 -12.34 2.49
CA ASP A 107 -17.87 -11.75 3.67
C ASP A 107 -17.20 -12.20 4.96
N LYS A 108 -16.94 -11.25 5.86
CA LYS A 108 -16.24 -11.51 7.12
C LYS A 108 -17.03 -12.42 8.07
N LYS A 109 -18.37 -12.31 8.09
CA LYS A 109 -19.21 -13.13 8.98
C LYS A 109 -19.26 -14.59 8.47
N PHE A 110 -19.36 -14.77 7.15
CA PHE A 110 -19.24 -16.07 6.53
C PHE A 110 -17.93 -16.76 6.93
N ARG A 111 -16.81 -16.07 6.79
CA ARG A 111 -15.49 -16.63 7.12
C ARG A 111 -15.33 -16.90 8.62
N ALA A 112 -15.70 -15.97 9.48
CA ALA A 112 -15.61 -16.15 10.93
C ALA A 112 -16.48 -17.33 11.42
N SER A 113 -17.68 -17.53 10.85
CA SER A 113 -18.52 -18.65 11.19
C SER A 113 -17.89 -19.98 10.77
N LEU A 114 -17.34 -20.08 9.57
CA LEU A 114 -16.70 -21.31 9.08
C LEU A 114 -15.33 -21.57 9.73
N GLU A 115 -14.64 -20.55 10.20
CA GLU A 115 -13.40 -20.68 10.97
C GLU A 115 -13.65 -21.44 12.29
N SER A 116 -14.79 -21.21 12.93
CA SER A 116 -15.19 -21.94 14.13
C SER A 116 -15.43 -23.43 13.89
N GLU A 117 -15.77 -23.83 12.65
CA GLU A 117 -16.02 -25.21 12.23
C GLU A 117 -14.75 -25.95 11.73
N MET A 118 -13.58 -25.26 11.72
CA MET A 118 -12.35 -25.86 11.22
C MET A 118 -11.86 -27.01 12.08
N VAL A 119 -11.50 -28.11 11.42
CA VAL A 119 -10.97 -29.34 12.04
C VAL A 119 -9.53 -29.60 11.67
N GLY A 120 -8.77 -30.23 12.58
CA GLY A 120 -7.35 -30.56 12.40
C GLY A 120 -6.48 -30.11 13.54
N SER A 121 -5.17 -30.38 13.47
CA SER A 121 -4.18 -29.93 14.44
C SER A 121 -3.79 -28.46 14.23
N ALA A 122 -3.23 -27.83 15.26
CA ALA A 122 -2.78 -26.43 15.19
C ALA A 122 -1.86 -26.22 13.96
N GLY A 123 -2.16 -25.15 13.18
CA GLY A 123 -1.43 -24.83 11.96
C GLY A 123 -1.82 -25.62 10.70
N HIS A 124 -2.65 -26.67 10.83
CA HIS A 124 -3.11 -27.50 9.71
C HIS A 124 -4.62 -27.76 9.76
N ARG A 125 -5.39 -26.81 10.28
CA ARG A 125 -6.86 -26.90 10.28
C ARG A 125 -7.41 -26.68 8.89
N ARG A 126 -8.55 -27.27 8.62
CA ARG A 126 -9.28 -27.12 7.35
C ARG A 126 -10.77 -26.96 7.59
N VAL A 127 -11.39 -26.09 6.80
CA VAL A 127 -12.84 -25.99 6.76
C VAL A 127 -13.40 -27.25 6.11
N PRO A 128 -14.26 -28.04 6.79
CA PRO A 128 -14.92 -29.18 6.20
C PRO A 128 -15.91 -28.74 5.12
N LEU A 129 -16.01 -29.50 4.04
CA LEU A 129 -16.99 -29.23 2.98
C LEU A 129 -18.42 -29.16 3.52
N VAL A 130 -18.77 -30.09 4.41
CA VAL A 130 -20.09 -30.17 5.07
C VAL A 130 -20.43 -28.88 5.84
N ALA A 131 -19.45 -28.17 6.40
CA ALA A 131 -19.70 -26.89 7.05
C ALA A 131 -20.15 -25.83 6.04
N ILE A 132 -19.53 -25.79 4.86
CA ILE A 132 -19.93 -24.89 3.77
C ILE A 132 -21.34 -25.24 3.27
N GLU A 133 -21.62 -26.52 3.06
CA GLU A 133 -22.91 -27.01 2.59
C GLU A 133 -24.06 -26.69 3.55
N LYS A 134 -23.80 -26.69 4.84
CA LYS A 134 -24.78 -26.36 5.90
C LYS A 134 -24.93 -24.86 6.13
N TYR A 135 -23.99 -24.04 5.67
CA TYR A 135 -24.07 -22.62 5.89
C TYR A 135 -25.20 -21.99 5.08
N LEU A 136 -26.14 -21.35 5.79
CA LEU A 136 -27.28 -20.71 5.14
C LEU A 136 -26.98 -19.25 4.83
N ILE A 137 -27.10 -18.89 3.56
CA ILE A 137 -26.99 -17.50 3.10
C ILE A 137 -28.38 -16.96 2.75
N PRO A 138 -28.71 -15.71 3.07
CA PRO A 138 -29.80 -14.99 2.43
C PRO A 138 -29.55 -14.97 0.91
N CYS A 139 -30.55 -15.37 0.16
CA CYS A 139 -30.44 -15.47 -1.29
C CYS A 139 -31.73 -14.97 -1.94
N PRO A 140 -31.68 -13.99 -2.85
CA PRO A 140 -32.81 -13.62 -3.66
C PRO A 140 -33.32 -14.84 -4.46
N PRO A 141 -34.62 -15.10 -4.50
CA PRO A 141 -35.15 -16.21 -5.28
C PRO A 141 -35.04 -16.00 -6.80
N ASN A 142 -34.88 -14.74 -7.20
CA ASN A 142 -34.73 -14.35 -8.60
C ASN A 142 -33.24 -14.22 -8.97
N LEU A 143 -32.82 -15.01 -9.98
CA LEU A 143 -31.45 -14.95 -10.53
C LEU A 143 -31.10 -13.53 -11.02
N GLN A 144 -32.06 -12.80 -11.57
CA GLN A 144 -31.83 -11.43 -12.06
C GLN A 144 -31.38 -10.50 -10.93
N GLU A 145 -31.95 -10.61 -9.73
CA GLU A 145 -31.53 -9.82 -8.57
C GLU A 145 -30.16 -10.24 -8.05
N GLN A 146 -29.87 -11.57 -8.02
CA GLN A 146 -28.51 -12.05 -7.67
C GLN A 146 -27.46 -11.45 -8.61
N SER A 147 -27.76 -11.45 -9.92
CA SER A 147 -26.85 -10.89 -10.93
C SER A 147 -26.72 -9.37 -10.78
N ALA A 148 -27.80 -8.63 -10.50
CA ALA A 148 -27.74 -7.18 -10.27
C ALA A 148 -26.89 -6.83 -9.04
N ILE A 149 -26.99 -7.60 -7.95
CA ILE A 149 -26.16 -7.45 -6.77
C ILE A 149 -24.69 -7.76 -7.12
N ALA A 150 -24.44 -8.84 -7.83
CA ALA A 150 -23.10 -9.24 -8.25
C ALA A 150 -22.46 -8.22 -9.19
N ASP A 151 -23.22 -7.65 -10.14
CA ASP A 151 -22.76 -6.57 -11.03
C ASP A 151 -22.36 -5.32 -10.22
N SER A 152 -23.23 -4.86 -9.32
CA SER A 152 -22.96 -3.70 -8.48
C SER A 152 -21.70 -3.88 -7.61
N LEU A 153 -21.51 -5.05 -7.04
CA LEU A 153 -20.32 -5.37 -6.22
C LEU A 153 -19.07 -5.59 -7.09
N SER A 154 -19.22 -6.08 -8.31
CA SER A 154 -18.12 -6.22 -9.27
C SER A 154 -17.64 -4.85 -9.76
N ASP A 155 -18.55 -3.93 -10.05
CA ASP A 155 -18.21 -2.57 -10.50
C ASP A 155 -17.39 -1.81 -9.45
N ILE A 156 -17.84 -1.83 -8.19
CA ILE A 156 -17.06 -1.19 -7.13
C ILE A 156 -15.71 -1.87 -6.88
N ASN A 157 -15.65 -3.20 -7.04
CA ASN A 157 -14.40 -3.95 -6.93
C ASN A 157 -13.41 -3.58 -8.06
N ASN A 158 -13.88 -3.50 -9.30
CA ASN A 158 -13.10 -3.06 -10.45
C ASN A 158 -12.60 -1.63 -10.29
N PHE A 159 -13.43 -0.75 -9.71
CA PHE A 159 -13.04 0.62 -9.41
C PHE A 159 -11.93 0.68 -8.35
N ILE A 160 -11.99 -0.14 -7.29
CA ILE A 160 -10.91 -0.28 -6.29
C ILE A 160 -9.61 -0.70 -6.98
N LEU A 161 -9.63 -1.74 -7.81
CA LEU A 161 -8.45 -2.22 -8.53
C LEU A 161 -7.87 -1.17 -9.49
N ALA A 162 -8.73 -0.38 -10.13
CA ALA A 162 -8.29 0.73 -10.99
C ALA A 162 -7.61 1.84 -10.19
N LEU A 163 -8.14 2.20 -9.01
CA LEU A 163 -7.52 3.18 -8.12
C LEU A 163 -6.16 2.70 -7.61
N GLU A 164 -6.03 1.44 -7.20
CA GLU A 164 -4.76 0.86 -6.75
C GLU A 164 -3.70 0.93 -7.84
N LYS A 165 -4.03 0.51 -9.07
CA LYS A 165 -3.13 0.60 -10.23
C LYS A 165 -2.74 2.05 -10.54
N LEU A 166 -3.68 2.98 -10.43
CA LEU A 166 -3.43 4.39 -10.68
C LEU A 166 -2.48 4.98 -9.63
N ILE A 167 -2.66 4.65 -8.35
CA ILE A 167 -1.78 5.08 -7.25
C ILE A 167 -0.35 4.59 -7.49
N VAL A 168 -0.16 3.30 -7.79
CA VAL A 168 1.16 2.73 -8.10
C VAL A 168 1.82 3.45 -9.28
N LYS A 169 1.06 3.71 -10.36
CA LYS A 169 1.56 4.46 -11.52
C LYS A 169 1.97 5.89 -11.14
N LYS A 170 1.16 6.60 -10.36
CA LYS A 170 1.46 7.98 -9.91
C LYS A 170 2.69 8.03 -9.01
N GLN A 171 2.86 7.06 -8.11
CA GLN A 171 4.07 6.95 -7.27
C GLN A 171 5.32 6.72 -8.12
N ALA A 172 5.26 5.83 -9.11
CA ALA A 172 6.38 5.59 -10.02
C ALA A 172 6.75 6.85 -10.83
N ILE A 173 5.74 7.60 -11.32
CA ILE A 173 5.95 8.87 -12.03
C ILE A 173 6.59 9.89 -11.08
N LYS A 174 6.09 10.03 -9.82
CA LYS A 174 6.70 10.93 -8.83
C LYS A 174 8.16 10.58 -8.60
N THR A 175 8.49 9.31 -8.35
CA THR A 175 9.88 8.86 -8.14
C THR A 175 10.78 9.24 -9.32
N ALA A 176 10.35 8.96 -10.56
CA ALA A 176 11.11 9.33 -11.75
C ALA A 176 11.26 10.85 -11.90
N THR A 177 10.22 11.62 -11.58
CA THR A 177 10.26 13.09 -11.62
C THR A 177 11.22 13.65 -10.57
N MET A 178 11.18 13.12 -9.33
CA MET A 178 12.13 13.47 -8.28
C MET A 178 13.57 13.24 -8.71
N GLN A 179 13.88 12.05 -9.25
CA GLN A 179 15.24 11.72 -9.73
C GLN A 179 15.74 12.68 -10.80
N ARG A 180 14.85 13.21 -11.64
CA ARG A 180 15.22 14.15 -12.72
C ARG A 180 15.33 15.60 -12.24
N LEU A 181 14.34 16.06 -11.48
CA LEU A 181 14.28 17.48 -11.08
C LEU A 181 15.24 17.79 -9.93
N LEU A 182 15.31 16.93 -8.90
CA LEU A 182 16.16 17.16 -7.72
C LEU A 182 17.66 16.98 -8.01
N THR A 183 18.02 16.32 -9.12
CA THR A 183 19.41 16.20 -9.59
C THR A 183 19.75 17.20 -10.71
N GLY A 184 18.75 17.95 -11.19
CA GLY A 184 18.90 18.83 -12.33
C GLY A 184 19.12 18.13 -13.69
N LYS A 185 19.01 16.79 -13.75
CA LYS A 185 19.09 16.03 -15.02
C LYS A 185 18.02 16.45 -16.04
N THR A 186 16.92 16.97 -15.56
CA THR A 186 15.93 17.66 -16.38
C THR A 186 15.65 19.00 -15.74
N ARG A 187 15.81 20.07 -16.51
CA ARG A 187 15.51 21.43 -16.07
C ARG A 187 14.10 21.82 -16.49
N LEU A 188 13.42 22.59 -15.67
CA LEU A 188 12.19 23.24 -16.09
C LEU A 188 12.50 24.24 -17.20
N PRO A 189 11.71 24.34 -18.29
CA PRO A 189 12.04 25.12 -19.48
C PRO A 189 12.47 26.57 -19.19
N GLN A 190 11.81 27.23 -18.24
CA GLN A 190 12.11 28.62 -17.84
C GLN A 190 13.48 28.81 -17.18
N PHE A 191 14.12 27.72 -16.72
CA PHE A 191 15.44 27.77 -16.05
C PHE A 191 16.54 27.07 -16.85
N ALA A 192 16.18 26.43 -17.97
CA ALA A 192 17.10 25.59 -18.75
C ALA A 192 18.03 26.40 -19.68
N LEU A 193 17.69 27.65 -19.97
CA LEU A 193 18.41 28.48 -20.94
C LEU A 193 19.20 29.59 -20.26
N ARG A 194 20.32 29.98 -20.90
CA ARG A 194 21.06 31.19 -20.56
C ARG A 194 20.33 32.41 -21.15
N LYS A 195 20.78 33.60 -20.78
CA LYS A 195 20.20 34.87 -21.28
C LYS A 195 20.33 35.04 -22.79
N ASP A 196 21.31 34.39 -23.41
CA ASP A 196 21.54 34.39 -24.86
C ASP A 196 20.70 33.34 -25.61
N GLY A 197 19.84 32.59 -24.91
CA GLY A 197 19.00 31.53 -25.46
C GLY A 197 19.68 30.17 -25.62
N SER A 198 20.98 30.05 -25.31
CA SER A 198 21.70 28.76 -25.35
C SER A 198 21.34 27.90 -24.14
N ALA A 199 21.36 26.56 -24.32
CA ALA A 199 21.13 25.62 -23.22
C ALA A 199 22.27 25.68 -22.20
N LYS A 200 21.92 25.63 -20.92
CA LYS A 200 22.92 25.48 -19.84
C LYS A 200 23.53 24.09 -19.88
N GLY A 201 24.81 23.98 -19.58
CA GLY A 201 25.58 22.74 -19.56
C GLY A 201 25.55 22.03 -18.21
N TYR A 202 26.39 21.01 -18.09
CA TYR A 202 26.56 20.19 -16.89
C TYR A 202 28.05 20.20 -16.46
N LYS A 203 28.27 19.98 -15.16
CA LYS A 203 29.60 19.82 -14.56
C LYS A 203 29.66 18.58 -13.69
N LYS A 204 30.85 18.00 -13.56
CA LYS A 204 31.10 16.87 -12.63
C LYS A 204 31.10 17.37 -11.18
N SER A 205 30.48 16.59 -10.30
CA SER A 205 30.47 16.80 -8.85
C SER A 205 30.64 15.47 -8.12
N GLU A 206 30.75 15.53 -6.80
CA GLU A 206 30.79 14.34 -5.92
C GLU A 206 29.48 13.49 -6.01
N LEU A 207 28.37 14.13 -6.36
CA LEU A 207 27.05 13.49 -6.54
C LEU A 207 26.79 13.05 -8.00
N GLY A 208 27.81 13.08 -8.85
CA GLY A 208 27.72 12.82 -10.28
C GLY A 208 27.61 14.12 -11.10
N GLU A 209 27.01 14.04 -12.29
CA GLU A 209 26.79 15.22 -13.13
C GLU A 209 25.62 16.05 -12.60
N ILE A 210 25.88 17.35 -12.41
CA ILE A 210 24.88 18.35 -12.01
C ILE A 210 24.91 19.52 -13.01
N PRO A 211 23.85 20.33 -13.12
CA PRO A 211 23.87 21.54 -13.94
C PRO A 211 25.06 22.45 -13.59
N GLU A 212 25.63 23.14 -14.59
CA GLU A 212 26.79 24.00 -14.41
C GLU A 212 26.58 25.13 -13.39
N ASP A 213 25.34 25.59 -13.26
CA ASP A 213 24.89 26.66 -12.35
C ASP A 213 24.34 26.14 -10.99
N TRP A 214 24.42 24.82 -10.75
CA TRP A 214 24.09 24.22 -9.44
C TRP A 214 25.36 23.94 -8.64
N ASN A 215 25.22 23.88 -7.33
CA ASN A 215 26.30 23.54 -6.41
C ASN A 215 25.98 22.29 -5.59
N CYS A 216 27.02 21.63 -5.12
CA CYS A 216 26.91 20.52 -4.16
C CYS A 216 27.06 21.12 -2.76
N ILE A 217 26.00 21.12 -1.96
CA ILE A 217 25.91 21.83 -0.67
C ILE A 217 25.62 20.80 0.43
N ASN A 218 26.26 20.95 1.59
CA ASN A 218 25.92 20.18 2.78
C ASN A 218 24.59 20.67 3.39
N LEU A 219 23.79 19.77 3.94
CA LEU A 219 22.57 20.18 4.64
C LEU A 219 22.84 21.15 5.79
N GLY A 220 24.00 21.05 6.45
CA GLY A 220 24.40 21.96 7.52
C GLY A 220 24.61 23.40 7.09
N GLU A 221 24.76 23.67 5.79
CA GLU A 221 24.83 25.04 5.24
C GLU A 221 23.42 25.62 4.99
N LEU A 222 22.40 24.75 4.95
CA LEU A 222 21.02 25.12 4.62
C LEU A 222 20.11 25.20 5.85
N GLY A 223 20.51 24.59 6.95
CA GLY A 223 19.66 24.53 8.13
C GLY A 223 20.30 23.84 9.32
N ASN A 224 19.49 23.60 10.34
CA ASN A 224 19.92 23.04 11.60
C ASN A 224 19.10 21.80 11.98
N CYS A 225 19.78 20.86 12.66
CA CYS A 225 19.15 19.68 13.25
C CYS A 225 18.84 19.91 14.73
N ILE A 226 17.64 19.58 15.14
CA ILE A 226 17.15 19.72 16.51
C ILE A 226 16.88 18.32 17.07
N ILE A 227 17.43 18.04 18.27
CA ILE A 227 17.24 16.76 18.98
C ILE A 227 15.89 16.81 19.71
N GLY A 228 15.13 15.70 19.60
CA GLY A 228 13.83 15.57 20.21
C GLY A 228 13.82 15.42 21.73
N LEU A 229 12.62 15.40 22.28
CA LEU A 229 12.33 15.29 23.70
C LEU A 229 12.65 13.87 24.20
N THR A 230 13.42 13.78 25.29
CA THR A 230 13.54 12.54 26.07
C THR A 230 12.54 12.63 27.22
N TYR A 231 11.67 11.63 27.33
CA TYR A 231 10.67 11.53 28.37
C TYR A 231 10.61 10.07 28.89
N LYS A 232 10.09 9.90 30.09
CA LYS A 232 9.94 8.59 30.73
C LYS A 232 8.51 8.06 30.54
N PRO A 233 8.28 6.74 30.75
CA PRO A 233 6.93 6.19 30.71
C PRO A 233 5.95 6.88 31.66
N GLU A 234 6.44 7.35 32.84
CA GLU A 234 5.63 8.07 33.84
C GLU A 234 5.15 9.45 33.35
N ASP A 235 5.85 10.03 32.40
CA ASP A 235 5.50 11.33 31.82
C ASP A 235 4.37 11.22 30.78
N THR A 236 4.04 10.00 30.35
CA THR A 236 2.97 9.77 29.36
C THR A 236 1.58 9.92 29.97
N SER A 237 0.67 10.49 29.20
CA SER A 237 -0.70 10.80 29.64
C SER A 237 -1.66 10.71 28.45
N ASP A 238 -2.97 10.67 28.75
CA ASP A 238 -4.03 10.77 27.73
C ASP A 238 -4.29 12.23 27.29
N TYR A 239 -3.61 13.18 27.90
CA TYR A 239 -3.73 14.61 27.60
C TYR A 239 -2.35 15.31 27.69
N GLY A 240 -2.28 16.57 27.23
CA GLY A 240 -1.07 17.36 27.26
C GLY A 240 -0.46 17.60 25.88
N THR A 241 0.87 17.65 25.81
CA THR A 241 1.56 17.92 24.55
C THR A 241 1.73 16.62 23.73
N LEU A 242 1.26 16.63 22.48
CA LEU A 242 1.49 15.52 21.54
C LEU A 242 2.98 15.38 21.25
N VAL A 243 3.52 14.16 21.33
CA VAL A 243 4.89 13.84 20.98
C VAL A 243 4.94 13.03 19.70
N LEU A 244 5.38 13.65 18.62
CA LEU A 244 5.51 13.00 17.32
C LEU A 244 6.65 11.98 17.33
N ARG A 245 6.35 10.77 16.85
CA ARG A 245 7.25 9.62 16.78
C ARG A 245 7.28 9.05 15.37
N SER A 246 8.07 8.00 15.13
CA SER A 246 8.12 7.34 13.83
C SER A 246 6.78 6.74 13.39
N SER A 247 5.90 6.35 14.33
CA SER A 247 4.53 5.90 14.04
C SER A 247 3.65 7.01 13.46
N ASN A 248 3.93 8.26 13.80
CA ASN A 248 3.21 9.41 13.26
C ASN A 248 3.67 9.83 11.85
N ILE A 249 4.57 9.08 11.22
CA ILE A 249 4.92 9.28 9.82
C ILE A 249 4.41 8.09 8.99
N GLN A 250 3.49 8.33 8.07
CA GLN A 250 2.92 7.35 7.16
C GLN A 250 2.98 7.89 5.72
N ASN A 251 3.62 7.16 4.80
CA ASN A 251 3.76 7.57 3.39
C ASN A 251 4.30 9.01 3.20
N ASN A 252 5.28 9.41 4.02
CA ASN A 252 5.88 10.76 4.08
C ASN A 252 4.89 11.89 4.50
N HIS A 253 3.79 11.54 5.13
CA HIS A 253 2.82 12.47 5.72
C HIS A 253 2.67 12.21 7.22
N LEU A 254 2.16 13.22 7.95
CA LEU A 254 1.79 13.03 9.34
C LEU A 254 0.52 12.17 9.46
N ALA A 255 0.52 11.26 10.43
CA ALA A 255 -0.60 10.42 10.80
C ALA A 255 -0.82 10.45 12.32
N TYR A 256 -2.07 10.42 12.74
CA TYR A 256 -2.47 10.64 14.13
C TYR A 256 -3.23 9.48 14.74
N ASP A 257 -3.08 8.27 14.16
CA ASP A 257 -3.77 7.05 14.64
C ASP A 257 -3.11 6.46 15.90
N ASP A 258 -1.81 6.71 16.12
CA ASP A 258 -1.02 6.24 17.27
C ASP A 258 -0.35 7.43 17.96
N ASN A 259 -1.13 8.17 18.75
CA ASN A 259 -0.67 9.35 19.44
C ASN A 259 -0.17 9.03 20.85
N VAL A 260 0.90 9.72 21.26
CA VAL A 260 1.38 9.75 22.64
C VAL A 260 1.44 11.19 23.09
N PHE A 261 0.87 11.45 24.25
CA PHE A 261 0.93 12.77 24.89
C PHE A 261 1.80 12.71 26.15
N VAL A 262 2.38 13.85 26.53
CA VAL A 262 3.13 14.01 27.78
C VAL A 262 2.52 15.11 28.61
N SER A 263 2.47 14.89 29.94
CA SER A 263 1.99 15.86 30.92
C SER A 263 3.05 16.88 31.32
N ILE A 264 4.32 16.59 31.07
CA ILE A 264 5.43 17.53 31.30
C ILE A 264 5.41 18.65 30.25
N GLU A 265 5.92 19.80 30.60
CA GLU A 265 6.13 20.91 29.66
C GLU A 265 7.40 20.64 28.85
N PRO A 266 7.31 20.42 27.49
CA PRO A 266 8.48 20.19 26.68
C PRO A 266 9.32 21.48 26.52
N PRO A 267 10.66 21.38 26.50
CA PRO A 267 11.50 22.52 26.19
C PRO A 267 11.13 23.14 24.84
N GLU A 268 11.09 24.47 24.75
CA GLU A 268 10.68 25.24 23.55
C GLU A 268 11.40 24.76 22.27
N ARG A 269 12.69 24.39 22.38
CA ARG A 269 13.49 23.89 21.25
C ARG A 269 12.92 22.59 20.66
N THR A 270 12.16 21.80 21.43
CA THR A 270 11.56 20.53 20.98
C THR A 270 10.14 20.71 20.46
N ILE A 271 9.64 21.93 20.40
CA ILE A 271 8.36 22.26 19.79
C ILE A 271 8.54 22.46 18.29
N VAL A 272 7.75 21.73 17.53
CA VAL A 272 7.78 21.82 16.06
C VAL A 272 7.08 23.07 15.57
N LYS A 273 7.55 23.57 14.42
CA LYS A 273 7.00 24.72 13.70
C LYS A 273 6.57 24.27 12.30
N GLU A 274 5.61 24.97 11.72
CA GLU A 274 5.25 24.77 10.31
C GLU A 274 6.50 24.89 9.42
N GLY A 275 6.68 23.95 8.48
CA GLY A 275 7.84 23.87 7.60
C GLY A 275 9.02 23.06 8.17
N ASP A 276 9.00 22.67 9.43
CA ASP A 276 9.99 21.73 9.96
C ASP A 276 9.90 20.37 9.24
N ILE A 277 11.04 19.74 9.00
CA ILE A 277 11.11 18.38 8.44
C ILE A 277 11.41 17.42 9.59
N LEU A 278 10.40 16.62 9.98
CA LEU A 278 10.55 15.58 10.99
C LEU A 278 11.17 14.34 10.36
N VAL A 279 12.30 13.87 10.89
CA VAL A 279 13.07 12.73 10.34
C VAL A 279 13.26 11.67 11.42
N CYS A 280 12.98 10.42 11.08
CA CYS A 280 13.28 9.28 11.94
C CYS A 280 14.79 8.99 11.89
N VAL A 281 15.48 9.26 12.98
CA VAL A 281 16.94 9.10 13.06
C VAL A 281 17.39 7.86 13.82
N ARG A 282 16.49 7.23 14.58
CA ARG A 282 16.76 5.99 15.32
C ARG A 282 15.51 5.11 15.35
N ASN A 283 15.66 3.83 15.04
CA ASN A 283 14.56 2.86 15.11
C ASN A 283 15.09 1.44 15.19
N GLY A 284 14.33 0.50 15.77
CA GLY A 284 14.64 -0.93 15.74
C GLY A 284 14.67 -1.50 14.31
N SER A 285 13.84 -0.96 13.40
CA SER A 285 13.83 -1.35 11.98
C SER A 285 14.68 -0.38 11.16
N ARG A 286 15.70 -0.92 10.47
CA ARG A 286 16.57 -0.16 9.58
C ARG A 286 15.83 0.60 8.48
N GLN A 287 14.75 0.01 7.97
CA GLN A 287 13.94 0.58 6.89
C GLN A 287 13.20 1.86 7.28
N LEU A 288 13.05 2.14 8.56
CA LEU A 288 12.40 3.34 9.05
C LEU A 288 13.35 4.54 9.24
N ILE A 289 14.66 4.30 9.18
CA ILE A 289 15.65 5.39 9.29
C ILE A 289 15.61 6.24 8.02
N GLY A 290 15.56 7.56 8.20
CA GLY A 290 15.42 8.52 7.10
C GLY A 290 13.98 8.76 6.63
N LYS A 291 12.99 8.00 7.16
CA LYS A 291 11.57 8.29 6.96
C LYS A 291 11.26 9.69 7.48
N CYS A 292 10.60 10.52 6.68
CA CYS A 292 10.37 11.91 7.03
C CYS A 292 8.95 12.37 6.71
N ALA A 293 8.52 13.45 7.39
CA ALA A 293 7.28 14.17 7.10
C ALA A 293 7.51 15.68 7.29
N LEU A 294 6.78 16.46 6.50
CA LEU A 294 6.75 17.92 6.66
C LEU A 294 5.73 18.27 7.74
N ILE A 295 6.13 19.15 8.67
CA ILE A 295 5.23 19.67 9.70
C ILE A 295 4.31 20.73 9.08
N ASP A 296 3.02 20.46 9.19
CA ASP A 296 1.95 21.38 8.77
C ASP A 296 1.43 22.22 9.95
N LYS A 297 0.50 23.11 9.66
CA LYS A 297 -0.15 23.96 10.68
C LYS A 297 -0.87 23.16 11.76
N HIS A 298 -1.37 21.97 11.44
CA HIS A 298 -2.13 21.16 12.38
C HIS A 298 -1.24 20.55 13.47
N ALA A 299 0.00 20.20 13.10
CA ALA A 299 0.99 19.66 14.02
C ALA A 299 1.75 20.74 14.81
N GLN A 300 1.60 22.01 14.45
CA GLN A 300 2.30 23.11 15.12
C GLN A 300 2.02 23.09 16.62
N GLY A 301 3.07 23.24 17.43
CA GLY A 301 2.97 23.19 18.90
C GLY A 301 3.10 21.78 19.49
N SER A 302 3.15 20.72 18.70
CA SER A 302 3.52 19.40 19.17
C SER A 302 5.03 19.34 19.48
N ALA A 303 5.42 18.41 20.35
CA ALA A 303 6.81 18.02 20.54
C ALA A 303 7.17 16.85 19.64
N PHE A 304 8.42 16.42 19.62
CA PHE A 304 8.86 15.19 18.94
C PHE A 304 9.85 14.40 19.80
N GLY A 305 9.82 13.08 19.72
CA GLY A 305 10.58 12.18 20.58
C GLY A 305 12.07 12.10 20.22
N ALA A 306 12.92 11.65 21.16
CA ALA A 306 14.37 11.57 21.03
C ALA A 306 14.88 10.62 19.91
N PHE A 307 14.00 9.77 19.37
CA PHE A 307 14.32 8.91 18.20
C PHE A 307 14.05 9.60 16.87
N MET A 308 13.57 10.85 16.94
CA MET A 308 13.33 11.75 15.83
C MET A 308 14.32 12.91 15.89
N SER A 309 14.56 13.52 14.75
CA SER A 309 15.20 14.82 14.63
C SER A 309 14.36 15.72 13.76
N VAL A 310 14.37 17.01 14.04
CA VAL A 310 13.78 18.02 13.16
C VAL A 310 14.91 18.69 12.41
N PHE A 311 14.80 18.72 11.09
CA PHE A 311 15.64 19.58 10.24
C PHE A 311 14.84 20.84 9.91
N ARG A 312 15.38 21.99 10.30
CA ARG A 312 14.75 23.31 10.12
C ARG A 312 15.53 24.15 9.11
N THR A 313 14.86 24.62 8.07
CA THR A 313 15.44 25.40 6.96
C THR A 313 14.38 26.29 6.31
N ASP A 314 14.82 27.39 5.71
CA ASP A 314 13.94 28.30 4.97
C ASP A 314 13.47 27.72 3.62
N ILE A 315 14.24 26.78 3.04
CA ILE A 315 13.89 26.09 1.79
C ILE A 315 13.29 24.70 2.02
N TYR A 316 12.44 24.60 3.06
CA TYR A 316 11.89 23.32 3.53
C TYR A 316 11.16 22.50 2.45
N GLY A 317 10.45 23.15 1.53
CA GLY A 317 9.72 22.44 0.47
C GLY A 317 10.63 21.65 -0.46
N PHE A 318 11.74 22.26 -0.93
CA PHE A 318 12.74 21.59 -1.75
C PHE A 318 13.51 20.53 -0.93
N THR A 319 13.94 20.89 0.26
CA THR A 319 14.75 20.01 1.14
C THR A 319 13.95 18.78 1.59
N PHE A 320 12.65 18.91 1.86
CA PHE A 320 11.78 17.80 2.18
C PHE A 320 11.77 16.71 1.09
N HIS A 321 11.72 17.12 -0.18
CA HIS A 321 11.80 16.17 -1.28
C HIS A 321 13.22 15.60 -1.45
N GLN A 322 14.27 16.36 -1.12
CA GLN A 322 15.63 15.84 -1.09
C GLN A 322 15.79 14.71 -0.06
N PHE A 323 15.19 14.83 1.14
CA PHE A 323 15.20 13.72 2.13
C PHE A 323 14.60 12.43 1.59
N GLN A 324 13.67 12.51 0.65
CA GLN A 324 13.04 11.36 0.00
C GLN A 324 13.83 10.85 -1.22
N SER A 325 14.86 11.59 -1.68
CA SER A 325 15.62 11.26 -2.88
C SER A 325 16.61 10.11 -2.65
N ASP A 326 16.94 9.40 -3.73
CA ASP A 326 17.98 8.36 -3.70
C ASP A 326 19.35 8.91 -3.25
N ILE A 327 19.61 10.22 -3.48
CA ILE A 327 20.86 10.87 -3.05
C ILE A 327 21.02 10.84 -1.54
N ILE A 328 20.00 11.28 -0.80
CA ILE A 328 20.03 11.27 0.67
C ILE A 328 19.89 9.83 1.20
N GLN A 329 19.01 9.00 0.62
CA GLN A 329 18.81 7.63 1.07
C GLN A 329 20.08 6.77 0.95
N LYS A 330 20.89 6.97 -0.08
CA LYS A 330 22.20 6.32 -0.22
C LYS A 330 23.17 6.78 0.87
N GLN A 331 23.28 8.07 1.12
CA GLN A 331 24.16 8.59 2.18
C GLN A 331 23.72 8.11 3.57
N ILE A 332 22.42 8.01 3.84
CA ILE A 332 21.88 7.38 5.06
C ILE A 332 22.36 5.91 5.15
N ALA A 333 22.24 5.15 4.05
CA ALA A 333 22.64 3.75 4.03
C ALA A 333 24.15 3.56 4.24
N GLU A 334 24.97 4.50 3.76
CA GLU A 334 26.45 4.48 3.90
C GLU A 334 26.89 4.76 5.33
N VAL A 335 26.27 5.70 6.04
CA VAL A 335 26.64 6.04 7.43
C VAL A 335 26.05 5.07 8.45
N MET A 336 24.98 4.35 8.11
CA MET A 336 24.42 3.32 8.99
C MET A 336 25.35 2.12 9.09
N GLY A 337 25.96 1.90 10.26
CA GLY A 337 26.76 0.72 10.55
C GLY A 337 25.97 -0.59 10.54
N ALA A 338 26.68 -1.72 10.66
CA ALA A 338 26.06 -3.06 10.67
C ALA A 338 25.20 -3.33 11.93
N THR A 339 25.50 -2.65 13.04
CA THR A 339 24.97 -2.99 14.38
C THR A 339 23.99 -1.97 14.95
N ILE A 340 24.01 -0.72 14.50
CA ILE A 340 23.20 0.35 15.08
C ILE A 340 22.36 1.01 13.99
N ASN A 341 21.03 0.91 14.10
CA ASN A 341 20.09 1.55 13.22
C ASN A 341 19.87 3.00 13.68
N GLN A 342 20.84 3.85 13.41
CA GLN A 342 20.82 5.26 13.79
C GLN A 342 21.70 6.08 12.84
N ILE A 343 21.24 7.31 12.56
CA ILE A 343 22.04 8.42 12.02
C ILE A 343 22.11 9.53 13.06
N THR A 344 23.28 10.18 13.17
CA THR A 344 23.43 11.31 14.08
C THR A 344 23.07 12.62 13.39
N ASN A 345 22.81 13.68 14.17
CA ASN A 345 22.63 15.02 13.61
C ASN A 345 23.88 15.49 12.86
N LYS A 346 25.08 15.08 13.29
CA LYS A 346 26.32 15.38 12.59
C LYS A 346 26.36 14.72 11.20
N ASP A 347 25.95 13.45 11.11
CA ASP A 347 25.86 12.74 9.83
C ASP A 347 24.86 13.45 8.91
N MET A 348 23.67 13.78 9.44
CA MET A 348 22.61 14.44 8.66
C MET A 348 23.04 15.81 8.14
N LEU A 349 23.71 16.62 8.96
CA LEU A 349 24.26 17.91 8.53
C LEU A 349 25.37 17.77 7.48
N GLY A 350 26.07 16.63 7.46
CA GLY A 350 27.09 16.30 6.47
C GLY A 350 26.56 15.78 5.14
N PHE A 351 25.29 15.43 5.04
CA PHE A 351 24.72 14.96 3.78
C PHE A 351 24.71 16.05 2.72
N LYS A 352 25.08 15.67 1.51
CA LYS A 352 25.21 16.58 0.37
C LYS A 352 24.03 16.45 -0.56
N ILE A 353 23.56 17.58 -1.07
CA ILE A 353 22.54 17.67 -2.11
C ILE A 353 22.96 18.59 -3.24
N PRO A 354 22.52 18.33 -4.48
CA PRO A 354 22.65 19.31 -5.55
C PRO A 354 21.59 20.38 -5.36
N LEU A 355 21.99 21.63 -5.45
CA LEU A 355 21.15 22.78 -5.20
C LEU A 355 21.41 23.88 -6.22
N THR A 356 20.33 24.46 -6.74
CA THR A 356 20.37 25.72 -7.51
C THR A 356 20.36 26.91 -6.55
N GLU A 357 21.08 27.97 -6.88
CA GLU A 357 20.98 29.23 -6.16
C GLU A 357 19.71 30.03 -6.53
N ASN A 358 19.04 29.63 -7.60
CA ASN A 358 17.80 30.27 -8.03
C ASN A 358 16.63 29.78 -7.17
N THR A 359 16.16 30.65 -6.27
CA THR A 359 15.04 30.35 -5.34
C THR A 359 13.72 30.11 -6.04
N GLU A 360 13.49 30.72 -7.22
CA GLU A 360 12.29 30.47 -8.02
C GLU A 360 12.29 29.02 -8.60
N GLU A 361 13.47 28.53 -9.02
CA GLU A 361 13.62 27.17 -9.48
C GLU A 361 13.42 26.16 -8.34
N GLN A 362 13.98 26.43 -7.15
CA GLN A 362 13.75 25.62 -5.95
C GLN A 362 12.25 25.53 -5.63
N ALA A 363 11.57 26.68 -5.61
CA ALA A 363 10.15 26.77 -5.32
C ALA A 363 9.30 26.06 -6.39
N ALA A 364 9.63 26.20 -7.67
CA ALA A 364 8.92 25.54 -8.77
C ALA A 364 9.06 24.01 -8.71
N ILE A 365 10.27 23.50 -8.44
CA ILE A 365 10.50 22.05 -8.26
C ILE A 365 9.72 21.54 -7.05
N ALA A 366 9.78 22.23 -5.92
CA ALA A 366 9.06 21.86 -4.70
C ALA A 366 7.54 21.83 -4.93
N ALA A 367 7.00 22.83 -5.64
CA ALA A 367 5.57 22.90 -5.96
C ALA A 367 5.11 21.71 -6.80
N ILE A 368 5.83 21.37 -7.88
CA ILE A 368 5.51 20.23 -8.75
C ILE A 368 5.48 18.92 -7.94
N LEU A 369 6.48 18.68 -7.11
CA LEU A 369 6.58 17.44 -6.33
C LEU A 369 5.51 17.39 -5.23
N SER A 370 5.23 18.53 -4.58
CA SER A 370 4.16 18.62 -3.57
C SER A 370 2.76 18.44 -4.16
N ASP A 371 2.52 18.93 -5.38
CA ASP A 371 1.24 18.71 -6.06
C ASP A 371 1.05 17.23 -6.46
N MET A 372 2.14 16.54 -6.85
CA MET A 372 2.11 15.09 -7.06
C MET A 372 1.77 14.34 -5.76
N ASP A 373 2.33 14.75 -4.62
CA ASP A 373 2.00 14.16 -3.31
C ASP A 373 0.53 14.34 -2.95
N LYS A 374 0.01 15.56 -3.12
CA LYS A 374 -1.41 15.85 -2.90
C LYS A 374 -2.32 14.98 -3.77
N GLU A 375 -1.97 14.83 -5.07
CA GLU A 375 -2.74 13.98 -5.98
C GLU A 375 -2.76 12.53 -5.49
N ILE A 376 -1.62 11.97 -5.11
CA ILE A 376 -1.51 10.61 -4.59
C ILE A 376 -2.32 10.46 -3.29
N GLN A 377 -2.24 11.43 -2.39
CA GLN A 377 -2.98 11.43 -1.13
C GLN A 377 -4.50 11.45 -1.35
N ILE A 378 -5.00 12.26 -2.29
CA ILE A 378 -6.41 12.31 -2.65
C ILE A 378 -6.88 10.97 -3.21
N LEU A 379 -6.08 10.34 -4.07
CA LEU A 379 -6.38 9.01 -4.61
C LEU A 379 -6.41 7.95 -3.51
N GLN A 380 -5.49 8.01 -2.54
CA GLN A 380 -5.48 7.09 -1.40
C GLN A 380 -6.74 7.25 -0.54
N GLN A 381 -7.12 8.48 -0.20
CA GLN A 381 -8.36 8.76 0.55
C GLN A 381 -9.60 8.26 -0.21
N ARG A 382 -9.61 8.42 -1.54
CA ARG A 382 -10.70 7.92 -2.37
C ARG A 382 -10.75 6.39 -2.37
N LEU A 383 -9.60 5.72 -2.44
CA LEU A 383 -9.50 4.27 -2.33
C LEU A 383 -10.06 3.77 -1.00
N ASP A 384 -9.66 4.37 0.11
CA ASP A 384 -10.12 3.97 1.45
C ASP A 384 -11.63 4.15 1.63
N LYS A 385 -12.18 5.29 1.18
CA LYS A 385 -13.64 5.53 1.16
C LYS A 385 -14.37 4.53 0.27
N THR A 386 -13.81 4.18 -0.89
CA THR A 386 -14.41 3.20 -1.80
C THR A 386 -14.42 1.80 -1.20
N ARG A 387 -13.37 1.41 -0.48
CA ARG A 387 -13.32 0.14 0.27
C ARG A 387 -14.37 0.09 1.38
N GLN A 388 -14.56 1.18 2.11
CA GLN A 388 -15.62 1.30 3.12
C GLN A 388 -17.01 1.20 2.49
N LEU A 389 -17.23 1.88 1.34
CA LEU A 389 -18.48 1.79 0.60
C LEU A 389 -18.76 0.37 0.13
N LYS A 390 -17.77 -0.34 -0.45
CA LYS A 390 -17.91 -1.76 -0.82
C LYS A 390 -18.34 -2.60 0.37
N GLN A 391 -17.73 -2.40 1.53
CA GLN A 391 -18.09 -3.14 2.75
C GLN A 391 -19.54 -2.87 3.18
N GLY A 392 -19.98 -1.61 3.14
CA GLY A 392 -21.37 -1.24 3.40
C GLY A 392 -22.34 -1.86 2.38
N MET A 393 -22.03 -1.80 1.09
CA MET A 393 -22.84 -2.42 0.04
C MET A 393 -22.96 -3.93 0.25
N MET A 394 -21.87 -4.63 0.58
CA MET A 394 -21.93 -6.06 0.88
C MET A 394 -22.87 -6.35 2.05
N GLN A 395 -22.80 -5.58 3.13
CA GLN A 395 -23.67 -5.77 4.30
C GLN A 395 -25.15 -5.57 3.98
N GLU A 396 -25.49 -4.61 3.15
CA GLU A 396 -26.88 -4.29 2.82
C GLU A 396 -27.46 -5.18 1.71
N LEU A 397 -26.69 -5.41 0.64
CA LEU A 397 -27.15 -6.15 -0.53
C LEU A 397 -27.14 -7.67 -0.32
N LEU A 398 -26.03 -8.25 0.21
CA LEU A 398 -25.95 -9.69 0.43
C LEU A 398 -26.93 -10.17 1.49
N THR A 399 -27.25 -9.33 2.48
CA THR A 399 -28.21 -9.68 3.54
C THR A 399 -29.67 -9.38 3.15
N GLY A 400 -29.92 -8.75 2.01
CA GLY A 400 -31.26 -8.41 1.52
C GLY A 400 -31.92 -7.26 2.26
N LYS A 401 -31.18 -6.47 3.05
CA LYS A 401 -31.70 -5.26 3.69
C LYS A 401 -32.05 -4.19 2.66
N ILE A 402 -31.26 -4.11 1.58
CA ILE A 402 -31.58 -3.33 0.38
C ILE A 402 -31.80 -4.34 -0.74
N ARG A 403 -32.89 -4.16 -1.48
CA ARG A 403 -33.25 -4.98 -2.62
C ARG A 403 -32.99 -4.24 -3.92
N LEU A 404 -32.40 -4.91 -4.89
CA LEU A 404 -32.22 -4.41 -6.25
C LEU A 404 -33.30 -5.03 -7.12
N ILE A 405 -34.46 -4.39 -7.14
CA ILE A 405 -35.67 -4.61 -7.80
C ILE A 405 -36.51 -5.31 -8.26
#